data_a6262a131347ef6d1a83727dc0737d2b
#
_entry.id   a6262a131347ef6d1a83727dc0737d2b
#
_cell.length_a   1.000
_cell.length_b   1.000
_cell.length_c   1.000
_cell.angle_alpha   90.00
_cell.angle_beta   90.00
_cell.angle_gamma   90.00
#
_symmetry.space_group_name_H-M   'P 1'
#
loop_
_entity.id
_entity.type
_entity.pdbx_description
1 polymer ?
#
loop_
_entity_poly.entity_id
_entity_poly.type
_entity_poly.pdbx_seq_one_letter_code
_entity_poly.pdbx_strand_id
1 'polypeptide(L)'
;VPLGDMANRRKLVTTLLALCAVSLVIAAFAPHFGVLGLSLALVGFTTVSGQVILPMAGGLAAPQDRGRIVGIVTSGVVVGILFARTVSGFIANLAGWRSIYIVAAVLNIILIFALRKRIPTAPGGVRMPYPKLILSVFTEARRVKNVGPVLLIGGFGFCALQLFWTAITFLLAAPPFGYNTLEIGLVSLVGVAGALIAAKVGGLMDRGVGIPAQGCFIALGVAAMLVSSLGSHSIILVVLAALLMSLSFQGIGILNQTTLFLLAPKSRSRLNTAFVVNNFIFAAFGSTLAAVLWDYGGWVMVSLGGAASLLIALSVWACAKKNLKAATDAARGEKAE
;
A
#
# COMPACT_ATOMS: atom_id res chain seq x y z
N VAL A 1 -12.60 -7.57 0.00
CA VAL A 1 -13.16 -6.92 1.20
C VAL A 1 -14.67 -7.17 1.30
N PRO A 2 -15.50 -6.95 0.26
CA PRO A 2 -16.95 -7.13 0.35
C PRO A 2 -17.41 -8.57 0.69
N LEU A 3 -16.65 -9.59 0.31
CA LEU A 3 -16.91 -10.99 0.67
C LEU A 3 -16.90 -11.25 2.18
N GLY A 4 -16.12 -10.46 2.95
CA GLY A 4 -16.06 -10.58 4.41
C GLY A 4 -17.36 -10.22 5.12
N ASP A 5 -18.23 -9.44 4.47
CA ASP A 5 -19.52 -9.04 5.02
C ASP A 5 -20.65 -10.03 4.64
N MET A 6 -20.43 -10.86 3.62
CA MET A 6 -21.42 -11.83 3.10
C MET A 6 -21.18 -13.26 3.58
N ALA A 7 -19.93 -13.66 3.74
CA ALA A 7 -19.56 -15.04 4.06
C ALA A 7 -19.25 -15.22 5.55
N ASN A 8 -19.27 -16.50 6.00
CA ASN A 8 -18.74 -16.83 7.31
C ASN A 8 -17.26 -16.43 7.38
N ARG A 9 -16.95 -15.41 8.16
CA ARG A 9 -15.61 -14.78 8.23
C ARG A 9 -14.51 -15.78 8.55
N ARG A 10 -14.78 -16.74 9.45
CA ARG A 10 -13.82 -17.79 9.79
C ARG A 10 -13.50 -18.68 8.59
N LYS A 11 -14.54 -19.18 7.89
CA LYS A 11 -14.36 -20.02 6.70
C LYS A 11 -13.64 -19.24 5.59
N LEU A 12 -14.05 -17.99 5.32
CA LEU A 12 -13.46 -17.16 4.29
C LEU A 12 -11.97 -16.94 4.53
N VAL A 13 -11.57 -16.47 5.73
CA VAL A 13 -10.18 -16.18 6.06
C VAL A 13 -9.32 -17.45 5.99
N THR A 14 -9.78 -18.56 6.58
CA THR A 14 -9.01 -19.82 6.54
C THR A 14 -8.89 -20.39 5.13
N THR A 15 -9.92 -20.28 4.28
CA THR A 15 -9.86 -20.71 2.88
C THR A 15 -8.90 -19.84 2.06
N LEU A 16 -8.95 -18.50 2.22
CA LEU A 16 -8.03 -17.60 1.54
C LEU A 16 -6.56 -17.84 1.94
N LEU A 17 -6.30 -18.05 3.24
CA LEU A 17 -4.94 -18.38 3.73
C LEU A 17 -4.47 -19.74 3.21
N ALA A 18 -5.35 -20.75 3.15
CA ALA A 18 -5.00 -22.06 2.60
C ALA A 18 -4.68 -21.99 1.10
N LEU A 19 -5.51 -21.29 0.31
CA LEU A 19 -5.25 -21.06 -1.10
C LEU A 19 -3.95 -20.25 -1.31
N CYS A 20 -3.68 -19.26 -0.46
CA CYS A 20 -2.43 -18.52 -0.47
C CYS A 20 -1.24 -19.43 -0.21
N ALA A 21 -1.30 -20.30 0.82
CA ALA A 21 -0.23 -21.24 1.13
C ALA A 21 0.04 -22.20 -0.03
N VAL A 22 -1.01 -22.75 -0.66
CA VAL A 22 -0.86 -23.61 -1.85
C VAL A 22 -0.22 -22.85 -3.00
N SER A 23 -0.67 -21.62 -3.28
CA SER A 23 -0.11 -20.79 -4.35
C SER A 23 1.37 -20.46 -4.11
N LEU A 24 1.76 -20.22 -2.85
CA LEU A 24 3.16 -19.99 -2.47
C LEU A 24 4.02 -21.24 -2.65
N VAL A 25 3.50 -22.42 -2.32
CA VAL A 25 4.20 -23.69 -2.59
C VAL A 25 4.38 -23.89 -4.09
N ILE A 26 3.36 -23.64 -4.91
CA ILE A 26 3.49 -23.72 -6.39
C ILE A 26 4.55 -22.71 -6.87
N ALA A 27 4.60 -21.49 -6.32
CA ALA A 27 5.61 -20.49 -6.67
C ALA A 27 7.04 -20.96 -6.33
N ALA A 28 7.23 -21.60 -5.17
CA ALA A 28 8.51 -22.13 -4.72
C ALA A 28 9.07 -23.19 -5.67
N PHE A 29 8.22 -24.04 -6.21
CA PHE A 29 8.60 -25.16 -7.09
C PHE A 29 8.32 -24.90 -8.57
N ALA A 30 8.04 -23.61 -8.94
CA ALA A 30 7.73 -23.26 -10.33
C ALA A 30 8.88 -23.64 -11.29
N PRO A 31 8.62 -24.48 -12.32
CA PRO A 31 9.64 -24.93 -13.26
C PRO A 31 9.99 -23.85 -14.31
N HIS A 32 9.05 -22.97 -14.63
CA HIS A 32 9.21 -21.89 -15.59
C HIS A 32 8.42 -20.64 -15.23
N PHE A 33 8.75 -19.51 -15.87
CA PHE A 33 8.18 -18.20 -15.57
C PHE A 33 6.64 -18.14 -15.63
N GLY A 34 6.01 -18.87 -16.57
CA GLY A 34 4.55 -18.89 -16.69
C GLY A 34 3.85 -19.45 -15.45
N VAL A 35 4.36 -20.55 -14.88
CA VAL A 35 3.82 -21.13 -13.63
C VAL A 35 4.09 -20.19 -12.46
N LEU A 36 5.28 -19.59 -12.40
CA LEU A 36 5.58 -18.59 -11.37
C LEU A 36 4.63 -17.39 -11.45
N GLY A 37 4.44 -16.82 -12.64
CA GLY A 37 3.54 -15.69 -12.85
C GLY A 37 2.09 -16.00 -12.45
N LEU A 38 1.57 -17.17 -12.85
CA LEU A 38 0.22 -17.61 -12.48
C LEU A 38 0.09 -17.81 -10.97
N SER A 39 1.08 -18.46 -10.34
CA SER A 39 1.04 -18.68 -8.88
C SER A 39 1.11 -17.38 -8.10
N LEU A 40 1.91 -16.39 -8.54
CA LEU A 40 1.97 -15.07 -7.94
C LEU A 40 0.68 -14.27 -8.14
N ALA A 41 0.01 -14.42 -9.30
CA ALA A 41 -1.31 -13.84 -9.50
C ALA A 41 -2.33 -14.43 -8.51
N LEU A 42 -2.31 -15.75 -8.29
CA LEU A 42 -3.17 -16.41 -7.28
C LEU A 42 -2.83 -15.96 -5.86
N VAL A 43 -1.55 -15.77 -5.51
CA VAL A 43 -1.14 -15.15 -4.25
C VAL A 43 -1.77 -13.76 -4.12
N GLY A 44 -1.72 -12.92 -5.16
CA GLY A 44 -2.34 -11.60 -5.17
C GLY A 44 -3.84 -11.63 -4.87
N PHE A 45 -4.60 -12.58 -5.46
CA PHE A 45 -6.02 -12.76 -5.19
C PHE A 45 -6.32 -13.24 -3.77
N THR A 46 -5.46 -14.04 -3.17
CA THR A 46 -5.69 -14.68 -1.87
C THR A 46 -5.18 -13.85 -0.68
N THR A 47 -4.20 -12.97 -0.89
CA THR A 47 -3.62 -12.08 0.14
C THR A 47 -4.61 -11.03 0.67
N VAL A 48 -5.78 -10.89 0.03
CA VAL A 48 -6.88 -10.03 0.49
C VAL A 48 -7.36 -10.39 1.92
N SER A 49 -7.00 -11.55 2.45
CA SER A 49 -7.30 -11.96 3.82
C SER A 49 -6.94 -10.92 4.88
N GLY A 50 -5.81 -10.21 4.74
CA GLY A 50 -5.40 -9.12 5.63
C GLY A 50 -6.40 -7.96 5.67
N GLN A 51 -7.00 -7.60 4.53
CA GLN A 51 -8.01 -6.55 4.43
C GLN A 51 -9.35 -6.94 5.07
N VAL A 52 -9.60 -8.24 5.25
CA VAL A 52 -10.79 -8.75 5.96
C VAL A 52 -10.55 -8.81 7.47
N ILE A 53 -9.33 -9.15 7.90
CA ILE A 53 -8.97 -9.32 9.32
C ILE A 53 -9.04 -7.99 10.08
N LEU A 54 -8.57 -6.88 9.49
CA LEU A 54 -8.49 -5.58 10.17
C LEU A 54 -9.87 -5.05 10.61
N PRO A 55 -10.89 -4.91 9.73
CA PRO A 55 -12.23 -4.49 10.16
C PRO A 55 -12.91 -5.52 11.06
N MET A 56 -12.60 -6.83 10.89
CA MET A 56 -13.11 -7.88 11.76
C MET A 56 -12.58 -7.72 13.19
N ALA A 57 -11.29 -7.46 13.37
CA ALA A 57 -10.70 -7.24 14.69
C ALA A 57 -11.36 -6.05 15.41
N GLY A 58 -11.61 -4.95 14.70
CA GLY A 58 -12.35 -3.81 15.23
C GLY A 58 -13.81 -4.11 15.57
N GLY A 59 -14.46 -5.01 14.81
CA GLY A 59 -15.85 -5.42 15.05
C GLY A 59 -16.03 -6.39 16.21
N LEU A 60 -15.01 -7.19 16.53
CA LEU A 60 -15.00 -8.13 17.67
C LEU A 60 -14.60 -7.46 18.99
N ALA A 61 -13.98 -6.29 18.93
CA ALA A 61 -13.54 -5.56 20.11
C ALA A 61 -14.71 -4.86 20.82
N ALA A 62 -14.64 -4.82 22.16
CA ALA A 62 -15.55 -3.98 22.95
C ALA A 62 -15.43 -2.51 22.51
N PRO A 63 -16.52 -1.71 22.57
CA PRO A 63 -16.51 -0.33 22.08
C PRO A 63 -15.37 0.52 22.63
N GLN A 64 -15.02 0.34 23.91
CA GLN A 64 -13.94 1.06 24.59
C GLN A 64 -12.54 0.63 24.15
N ASP A 65 -12.36 -0.61 23.66
CA ASP A 65 -11.06 -1.17 23.28
C ASP A 65 -10.81 -1.17 21.75
N ARG A 66 -11.79 -0.76 20.95
CA ARG A 66 -11.69 -0.81 19.47
C ARG A 66 -10.46 -0.10 18.93
N GLY A 67 -10.19 1.11 19.40
CA GLY A 67 -9.04 1.89 18.95
C GLY A 67 -7.72 1.21 19.27
N ARG A 68 -7.60 0.65 20.47
CA ARG A 68 -6.41 -0.08 20.93
C ARG A 68 -6.18 -1.33 20.10
N ILE A 69 -7.21 -2.15 19.89
CA ILE A 69 -7.07 -3.42 19.14
C ILE A 69 -6.76 -3.16 17.67
N VAL A 70 -7.46 -2.22 17.02
CA VAL A 70 -7.18 -1.81 15.64
C VAL A 70 -5.75 -1.25 15.54
N GLY A 71 -5.31 -0.45 16.51
CA GLY A 71 -3.95 0.08 16.59
C GLY A 71 -2.89 -1.03 16.66
N ILE A 72 -3.09 -2.04 17.50
CA ILE A 72 -2.17 -3.19 17.63
C ILE A 72 -2.09 -3.96 16.29
N VAL A 73 -3.23 -4.27 15.66
CA VAL A 73 -3.26 -5.01 14.39
C VAL A 73 -2.59 -4.19 13.28
N THR A 74 -2.88 -2.90 13.19
CA THR A 74 -2.25 -2.01 12.20
C THR A 74 -0.74 -1.89 12.42
N SER A 75 -0.30 -1.79 13.67
CA SER A 75 1.14 -1.78 14.01
C SER A 75 1.81 -3.08 13.56
N GLY A 76 1.15 -4.23 13.76
CA GLY A 76 1.63 -5.51 13.26
C GLY A 76 1.77 -5.55 11.73
N VAL A 77 0.84 -4.96 10.98
CA VAL A 77 0.93 -4.83 9.52
C VAL A 77 2.14 -3.97 9.13
N VAL A 78 2.33 -2.82 9.76
CA VAL A 78 3.47 -1.94 9.50
C VAL A 78 4.78 -2.64 9.79
N VAL A 79 4.92 -3.25 10.97
CA VAL A 79 6.11 -4.04 11.34
C VAL A 79 6.36 -5.15 10.31
N GLY A 80 5.31 -5.89 9.93
CA GLY A 80 5.41 -6.94 8.92
C GLY A 80 5.94 -6.46 7.57
N ILE A 81 5.41 -5.36 7.06
CA ILE A 81 5.86 -4.75 5.79
C ILE A 81 7.33 -4.33 5.86
N LEU A 82 7.74 -3.74 6.99
CA LEU A 82 9.08 -3.22 7.18
C LEU A 82 10.12 -4.36 7.28
N PHE A 83 9.82 -5.38 8.09
CA PHE A 83 10.72 -6.50 8.26
C PHE A 83 10.71 -7.48 7.08
N ALA A 84 9.62 -7.57 6.32
CA ALA A 84 9.48 -8.54 5.23
C ALA A 84 10.62 -8.43 4.21
N ARG A 85 11.04 -7.23 3.84
CA ARG A 85 12.11 -7.03 2.86
C ARG A 85 13.47 -7.49 3.40
N THR A 86 13.80 -7.13 4.62
CA THR A 86 15.07 -7.54 5.27
C THR A 86 15.12 -9.04 5.52
N VAL A 87 14.03 -9.60 6.05
CA VAL A 87 13.93 -11.05 6.31
C VAL A 87 13.97 -11.84 5.02
N SER A 88 13.27 -11.39 3.97
CA SER A 88 13.30 -12.05 2.67
C SER A 88 14.68 -11.94 2.01
N GLY A 89 15.37 -10.81 2.13
CA GLY A 89 16.74 -10.64 1.66
C GLY A 89 17.72 -11.60 2.38
N PHE A 90 17.58 -11.74 3.69
CA PHE A 90 18.36 -12.67 4.49
C PHE A 90 18.14 -14.13 4.10
N ILE A 91 16.87 -14.55 3.98
CA ILE A 91 16.49 -15.91 3.56
C ILE A 91 16.99 -16.20 2.15
N ALA A 92 16.82 -15.24 1.20
CA ALA A 92 17.28 -15.40 -0.16
C ALA A 92 18.79 -15.57 -0.27
N ASN A 93 19.54 -14.84 0.55
CA ASN A 93 21.01 -14.94 0.58
C ASN A 93 21.49 -16.29 1.12
N LEU A 94 20.79 -16.87 2.11
CA LEU A 94 21.16 -18.16 2.71
C LEU A 94 20.73 -19.38 1.89
N ALA A 95 19.52 -19.37 1.36
CA ALA A 95 18.87 -20.56 0.78
C ALA A 95 18.22 -20.31 -0.60
N GLY A 96 18.54 -19.18 -1.23
CA GLY A 96 17.99 -18.77 -2.52
C GLY A 96 16.56 -18.20 -2.42
N TRP A 97 16.13 -17.53 -3.49
CA TRP A 97 14.86 -16.80 -3.53
C TRP A 97 13.60 -17.69 -3.40
N ARG A 98 13.68 -18.95 -3.79
CA ARG A 98 12.57 -19.92 -3.70
C ARG A 98 12.19 -20.24 -2.25
N SER A 99 13.15 -20.24 -1.35
CA SER A 99 12.94 -20.52 0.08
C SER A 99 12.05 -19.48 0.77
N ILE A 100 12.01 -18.25 0.25
CA ILE A 100 11.11 -17.19 0.76
C ILE A 100 9.64 -17.65 0.66
N TYR A 101 9.25 -18.24 -0.47
CA TYR A 101 7.89 -18.73 -0.67
C TYR A 101 7.56 -19.90 0.24
N ILE A 102 8.53 -20.80 0.50
CA ILE A 102 8.35 -21.91 1.44
C ILE A 102 8.11 -21.38 2.85
N VAL A 103 8.95 -20.45 3.31
CA VAL A 103 8.80 -19.84 4.64
C VAL A 103 7.45 -19.11 4.74
N ALA A 104 7.07 -18.35 3.73
CA ALA A 104 5.78 -17.67 3.69
C ALA A 104 4.60 -18.65 3.72
N ALA A 105 4.69 -19.79 3.01
CA ALA A 105 3.67 -20.84 3.05
C ALA A 105 3.55 -21.46 4.45
N VAL A 106 4.65 -21.77 5.10
CA VAL A 106 4.69 -22.30 6.47
C VAL A 106 4.06 -21.31 7.45
N LEU A 107 4.42 -20.02 7.36
CA LEU A 107 3.81 -18.98 8.20
C LEU A 107 2.29 -18.85 7.98
N ASN A 108 1.81 -18.96 6.72
CA ASN A 108 0.38 -18.99 6.43
C ASN A 108 -0.31 -20.20 7.07
N ILE A 109 0.30 -21.39 7.03
CA ILE A 109 -0.23 -22.60 7.67
C ILE A 109 -0.32 -22.42 9.18
N ILE A 110 0.74 -21.92 9.82
CA ILE A 110 0.75 -21.62 11.26
C ILE A 110 -0.39 -20.64 11.59
N LEU A 111 -0.55 -19.59 10.78
CA LEU A 111 -1.60 -18.60 10.96
C LEU A 111 -3.01 -19.20 10.83
N ILE A 112 -3.22 -20.13 9.89
CA ILE A 112 -4.50 -20.86 9.77
C ILE A 112 -4.84 -21.58 11.08
N PHE A 113 -3.90 -22.33 11.66
CA PHE A 113 -4.13 -23.04 12.91
C PHE A 113 -4.39 -22.09 14.09
N ALA A 114 -3.64 -20.99 14.19
CA ALA A 114 -3.80 -19.97 15.21
C ALA A 114 -5.17 -19.28 15.14
N LEU A 115 -5.59 -18.88 13.93
CA LEU A 115 -6.84 -18.15 13.72
C LEU A 115 -8.07 -19.06 13.77
N ARG A 116 -7.98 -20.29 13.29
CA ARG A 116 -9.11 -21.24 13.28
C ARG A 116 -9.71 -21.48 14.66
N LYS A 117 -8.89 -21.43 15.71
CA LYS A 117 -9.33 -21.60 17.10
C LYS A 117 -9.88 -20.32 17.73
N ARG A 118 -9.49 -19.13 17.22
CA ARG A 118 -9.76 -17.84 17.87
C ARG A 118 -10.84 -17.01 17.17
N ILE A 119 -11.08 -17.23 15.86
CA ILE A 119 -12.11 -16.48 15.14
C ILE A 119 -13.47 -17.13 15.41
N PRO A 120 -14.45 -16.38 15.98
CA PRO A 120 -15.80 -16.90 16.17
C PRO A 120 -16.48 -17.12 14.81
N THR A 121 -17.34 -18.15 14.77
CA THR A 121 -18.23 -18.42 13.64
C THR A 121 -19.38 -17.42 13.69
N ALA A 122 -19.27 -16.32 12.94
CA ALA A 122 -20.38 -15.40 12.76
C ALA A 122 -20.95 -15.55 11.33
N PRO A 123 -22.26 -15.70 11.16
CA PRO A 123 -22.87 -15.67 9.83
C PRO A 123 -22.66 -14.30 9.20
N GLY A 124 -22.44 -14.26 7.87
CA GLY A 124 -22.40 -13.01 7.13
C GLY A 124 -23.74 -12.28 7.20
N GLY A 125 -23.71 -10.96 7.44
CA GLY A 125 -24.92 -10.17 7.70
C GLY A 125 -25.55 -9.52 6.46
N VAL A 126 -24.84 -9.38 5.35
CA VAL A 126 -25.31 -8.61 4.17
C VAL A 126 -25.77 -9.54 3.05
N ARG A 127 -27.07 -9.53 2.74
CA ARG A 127 -27.65 -10.24 1.59
C ARG A 127 -27.76 -9.33 0.38
N MET A 128 -26.62 -9.00 -0.25
CA MET A 128 -26.60 -8.24 -1.52
C MET A 128 -25.84 -9.05 -2.58
N PRO A 129 -26.29 -9.14 -3.83
CA PRO A 129 -25.54 -9.82 -4.90
C PRO A 129 -24.16 -9.21 -5.08
N TYR A 130 -23.12 -10.05 -5.09
CA TYR A 130 -21.71 -9.62 -5.17
C TYR A 130 -21.39 -8.68 -6.34
N PRO A 131 -21.93 -8.88 -7.58
CA PRO A 131 -21.71 -7.94 -8.67
C PRO A 131 -22.26 -6.54 -8.39
N LYS A 132 -23.43 -6.43 -7.75
CA LYS A 132 -24.02 -5.14 -7.34
C LYS A 132 -23.15 -4.43 -6.31
N LEU A 133 -22.52 -5.19 -5.41
CA LEU A 133 -21.63 -4.64 -4.39
C LEU A 133 -20.34 -4.09 -5.01
N ILE A 134 -19.73 -4.79 -5.97
CA ILE A 134 -18.57 -4.29 -6.72
C ILE A 134 -18.95 -3.04 -7.52
N LEU A 135 -20.06 -3.09 -8.25
CA LEU A 135 -20.53 -1.95 -9.05
C LEU A 135 -20.80 -0.72 -8.17
N SER A 136 -21.29 -0.93 -6.95
CA SER A 136 -21.56 0.16 -5.99
C SER A 136 -20.29 0.93 -5.60
N VAL A 137 -19.11 0.30 -5.59
CA VAL A 137 -17.82 0.97 -5.31
C VAL A 137 -17.51 2.00 -6.41
N PHE A 138 -17.63 1.60 -7.67
CA PHE A 138 -17.38 2.49 -8.80
C PHE A 138 -18.44 3.57 -8.93
N THR A 139 -19.72 3.22 -8.72
CA THR A 139 -20.83 4.19 -8.75
C THR A 139 -20.66 5.25 -7.68
N GLU A 140 -20.29 4.85 -6.45
CA GLU A 140 -20.08 5.78 -5.36
C GLU A 140 -18.86 6.68 -5.57
N ALA A 141 -17.76 6.13 -6.09
CA ALA A 141 -16.56 6.90 -6.44
C ALA A 141 -16.85 7.98 -7.52
N ARG A 142 -17.77 7.71 -8.45
CA ARG A 142 -18.20 8.69 -9.46
C ARG A 142 -19.25 9.68 -8.94
N ARG A 143 -20.09 9.24 -8.00
CA ARG A 143 -21.19 10.06 -7.45
C ARG A 143 -20.71 11.14 -6.50
N VAL A 144 -19.72 10.82 -5.66
CA VAL A 144 -19.21 11.75 -4.65
C VAL A 144 -18.27 12.76 -5.30
N LYS A 145 -18.66 14.03 -5.23
CA LYS A 145 -17.88 15.13 -5.80
C LYS A 145 -16.49 15.21 -5.14
N ASN A 146 -15.46 15.56 -5.91
CA ASN A 146 -14.06 15.70 -5.48
C ASN A 146 -13.32 14.40 -5.13
N VAL A 147 -13.91 13.22 -5.27
CA VAL A 147 -13.23 11.94 -5.06
C VAL A 147 -12.21 11.65 -6.17
N GLY A 148 -12.52 11.97 -7.43
CA GLY A 148 -11.64 11.73 -8.58
C GLY A 148 -10.23 12.30 -8.39
N PRO A 149 -10.06 13.59 -8.07
CA PRO A 149 -8.75 14.17 -7.78
C PRO A 149 -8.00 13.45 -6.66
N VAL A 150 -8.66 13.05 -5.58
CA VAL A 150 -8.04 12.32 -4.47
C VAL A 150 -7.53 10.94 -4.92
N LEU A 151 -8.29 10.23 -5.75
CA LEU A 151 -7.88 8.95 -6.32
C LEU A 151 -6.67 9.12 -7.25
N LEU A 152 -6.66 10.13 -8.10
CA LEU A 152 -5.53 10.41 -9.01
C LEU A 152 -4.26 10.77 -8.25
N ILE A 153 -4.34 11.66 -7.26
CA ILE A 153 -3.19 12.02 -6.41
C ILE A 153 -2.62 10.77 -5.72
N GLY A 154 -3.48 9.93 -5.15
CA GLY A 154 -3.06 8.67 -4.52
C GLY A 154 -2.43 7.70 -5.51
N GLY A 155 -3.06 7.52 -6.67
CA GLY A 155 -2.60 6.63 -7.72
C GLY A 155 -1.22 7.01 -8.25
N PHE A 156 -1.04 8.26 -8.69
CA PHE A 156 0.26 8.72 -9.19
C PHE A 156 1.34 8.72 -8.10
N GLY A 157 0.99 9.03 -6.83
CA GLY A 157 1.90 8.89 -5.71
C GLY A 157 2.35 7.43 -5.51
N PHE A 158 1.42 6.47 -5.63
CA PHE A 158 1.74 5.04 -5.50
C PHE A 158 2.54 4.51 -6.70
N CYS A 159 2.24 5.00 -7.91
CA CYS A 159 3.03 4.73 -9.11
C CYS A 159 4.49 5.14 -8.92
N ALA A 160 4.75 6.37 -8.47
CA ALA A 160 6.10 6.85 -8.22
C ALA A 160 6.82 6.04 -7.13
N LEU A 161 6.13 5.66 -6.07
CA LEU A 161 6.68 4.79 -5.02
C LEU A 161 7.13 3.44 -5.59
N GLN A 162 6.28 2.81 -6.42
CA GLN A 162 6.59 1.51 -7.00
C GLN A 162 7.69 1.58 -8.07
N LEU A 163 7.73 2.66 -8.87
CA LEU A 163 8.86 2.96 -9.74
C LEU A 163 10.17 2.95 -8.95
N PHE A 164 10.23 3.72 -7.86
CA PHE A 164 11.42 3.82 -7.02
C PHE A 164 11.81 2.48 -6.39
N TRP A 165 10.89 1.81 -5.69
CA TRP A 165 11.19 0.58 -4.95
C TRP A 165 11.46 -0.63 -5.85
N THR A 166 10.94 -0.67 -7.06
CA THR A 166 11.27 -1.72 -8.03
C THR A 166 12.67 -1.51 -8.58
N ALA A 167 12.98 -0.30 -9.03
CA ALA A 167 14.25 -0.04 -9.70
C ALA A 167 15.44 0.09 -8.74
N ILE A 168 15.23 0.45 -7.46
CA ILE A 168 16.33 0.51 -6.48
C ILE A 168 17.01 -0.87 -6.33
N THR A 169 16.26 -1.95 -6.49
CA THR A 169 16.82 -3.30 -6.46
C THR A 169 17.79 -3.53 -7.62
N PHE A 170 17.44 -3.04 -8.81
CA PHE A 170 18.31 -3.13 -9.99
C PHE A 170 19.56 -2.26 -9.81
N LEU A 171 19.39 -1.04 -9.31
CA LEU A 171 20.49 -0.12 -9.05
C LEU A 171 21.52 -0.70 -8.09
N LEU A 172 21.04 -1.20 -6.94
CA LEU A 172 21.93 -1.68 -5.88
C LEU A 172 22.59 -3.01 -6.23
N ALA A 173 21.95 -3.85 -7.05
CA ALA A 173 22.54 -5.10 -7.55
C ALA A 173 23.58 -4.89 -8.66
N ALA A 174 23.51 -3.76 -9.39
CA ALA A 174 24.42 -3.43 -10.48
C ALA A 174 25.68 -2.68 -9.98
N PRO A 175 26.79 -2.67 -10.77
CA PRO A 175 27.90 -1.75 -10.51
C PRO A 175 27.42 -0.27 -10.51
N PRO A 176 28.01 0.58 -9.66
CA PRO A 176 29.16 0.41 -8.79
C PRO A 176 28.89 -0.23 -7.44
N PHE A 177 27.62 -0.49 -7.09
CA PHE A 177 27.25 -0.98 -5.76
C PHE A 177 27.49 -2.48 -5.58
N GLY A 178 26.93 -3.33 -6.47
CA GLY A 178 27.12 -4.77 -6.43
C GLY A 178 26.60 -5.45 -5.15
N TYR A 179 25.57 -4.87 -4.53
CA TYR A 179 25.04 -5.34 -3.25
C TYR A 179 24.32 -6.67 -3.40
N ASN A 180 24.47 -7.51 -2.39
CA ASN A 180 23.72 -8.76 -2.27
C ASN A 180 22.29 -8.51 -1.78
N THR A 181 21.45 -9.56 -1.80
CA THR A 181 20.02 -9.45 -1.43
C THR A 181 19.80 -9.02 0.00
N LEU A 182 20.71 -9.36 0.94
CA LEU A 182 20.64 -8.95 2.33
C LEU A 182 20.91 -7.44 2.47
N GLU A 183 21.97 -6.94 1.82
CA GLU A 183 22.34 -5.52 1.85
C GLU A 183 21.23 -4.64 1.25
N ILE A 184 20.65 -5.06 0.13
CA ILE A 184 19.46 -4.40 -0.46
C ILE A 184 18.28 -4.41 0.51
N GLY A 185 18.06 -5.53 1.20
CA GLY A 185 17.03 -5.64 2.23
C GLY A 185 17.26 -4.67 3.41
N LEU A 186 18.51 -4.48 3.83
CA LEU A 186 18.86 -3.52 4.89
C LEU A 186 18.61 -2.06 4.46
N VAL A 187 18.96 -1.70 3.25
CA VAL A 187 18.64 -0.36 2.69
C VAL A 187 17.12 -0.10 2.74
N SER A 188 16.32 -1.12 2.55
CA SER A 188 14.85 -0.99 2.61
C SER A 188 14.31 -0.61 4.00
N LEU A 189 15.07 -0.83 5.08
CA LEU A 189 14.69 -0.41 6.45
C LEU A 189 14.61 1.12 6.61
N VAL A 190 15.25 1.87 5.75
CA VAL A 190 15.14 3.34 5.73
C VAL A 190 13.68 3.78 5.52
N GLY A 191 12.88 2.99 4.82
CA GLY A 191 11.44 3.21 4.67
C GLY A 191 10.66 3.22 5.99
N VAL A 192 11.20 2.59 7.05
CA VAL A 192 10.61 2.57 8.40
C VAL A 192 10.49 3.98 8.97
N ALA A 193 11.50 4.81 8.77
CA ALA A 193 11.53 6.18 9.28
C ALA A 193 10.35 7.02 8.75
N GLY A 194 9.96 6.80 7.47
CA GLY A 194 8.76 7.41 6.89
C GLY A 194 7.47 7.01 7.62
N ALA A 195 7.35 5.73 8.00
CA ALA A 195 6.19 5.22 8.72
C ALA A 195 6.05 5.79 10.14
N LEU A 196 7.16 6.01 10.84
CA LEU A 196 7.15 6.59 12.19
C LEU A 196 6.61 8.03 12.24
N ILE A 197 6.83 8.79 11.18
CA ILE A 197 6.35 10.18 11.08
C ILE A 197 4.85 10.22 10.73
N ALA A 198 4.32 9.16 10.14
CA ALA A 198 2.93 9.04 9.72
C ALA A 198 1.91 9.40 10.83
N ALA A 199 2.20 9.02 12.07
CA ALA A 199 1.32 9.30 13.21
C ALA A 199 1.09 10.81 13.45
N LYS A 200 2.06 11.66 13.09
CA LYS A 200 1.94 13.14 13.24
C LYS A 200 1.21 13.79 12.06
N VAL A 201 1.20 13.17 10.89
CA VAL A 201 0.60 13.73 9.66
C VAL A 201 -0.92 13.80 9.75
N GLY A 202 -1.57 12.81 10.38
CA GLY A 202 -3.03 12.80 10.58
C GLY A 202 -3.54 14.05 11.27
N GLY A 203 -2.82 14.55 12.28
CA GLY A 203 -3.16 15.77 13.00
C GLY A 203 -3.12 17.07 12.18
N LEU A 204 -2.46 17.09 11.02
CA LEU A 204 -2.47 18.24 10.10
C LEU A 204 -3.86 18.46 9.48
N MET A 205 -4.58 17.37 9.24
CA MET A 205 -5.95 17.47 8.75
C MET A 205 -6.85 18.11 9.82
N ASP A 206 -6.74 17.71 11.08
CA ASP A 206 -7.54 18.25 12.19
C ASP A 206 -7.27 19.74 12.42
N ARG A 207 -6.05 20.19 12.18
CA ARG A 207 -5.64 21.62 12.27
C ARG A 207 -6.06 22.48 11.08
N GLY A 208 -6.75 21.95 10.06
CA GLY A 208 -7.18 22.72 8.87
C GLY A 208 -6.10 22.91 7.81
N VAL A 209 -4.87 22.44 8.03
CA VAL A 209 -3.74 22.60 7.11
C VAL A 209 -3.45 21.36 6.26
N GLY A 210 -4.33 20.35 6.31
CA GLY A 210 -4.10 19.06 5.62
C GLY A 210 -3.96 19.19 4.11
N ILE A 211 -4.83 19.96 3.43
CA ILE A 211 -4.76 20.12 1.97
C ILE A 211 -3.50 20.88 1.54
N PRO A 212 -3.09 22.00 2.16
CA PRO A 212 -1.76 22.59 1.88
C PRO A 212 -0.60 21.64 2.16
N ALA A 213 -0.61 20.96 3.31
CA ALA A 213 0.43 19.99 3.67
C ALA A 213 0.57 18.85 2.64
N GLN A 214 -0.54 18.40 2.05
CA GLN A 214 -0.52 17.40 0.98
C GLN A 214 0.32 17.86 -0.21
N GLY A 215 0.17 19.13 -0.63
CA GLY A 215 1.01 19.71 -1.69
C GLY A 215 2.49 19.70 -1.34
N CYS A 216 2.85 20.00 -0.08
CA CYS A 216 4.23 19.94 0.42
C CYS A 216 4.78 18.50 0.36
N PHE A 217 3.99 17.49 0.74
CA PHE A 217 4.41 16.09 0.65
C PHE A 217 4.60 15.63 -0.80
N ILE A 218 3.74 16.07 -1.74
CA ILE A 218 3.92 15.77 -3.16
C ILE A 218 5.20 16.43 -3.69
N ALA A 219 5.43 17.69 -3.38
CA ALA A 219 6.65 18.42 -3.76
C ALA A 219 7.92 17.77 -3.16
N LEU A 220 7.84 17.31 -1.91
CA LEU A 220 8.91 16.52 -1.28
C LEU A 220 9.23 15.24 -2.05
N GLY A 221 8.21 14.55 -2.56
CA GLY A 221 8.40 13.37 -3.40
C GLY A 221 9.05 13.70 -4.74
N VAL A 222 8.69 14.82 -5.38
CA VAL A 222 9.37 15.31 -6.59
C VAL A 222 10.84 15.57 -6.28
N ALA A 223 11.15 16.28 -5.20
CA ALA A 223 12.53 16.55 -4.78
C ALA A 223 13.29 15.24 -4.49
N ALA A 224 12.64 14.26 -3.85
CA ALA A 224 13.22 12.94 -3.60
C ALA A 224 13.63 12.23 -4.90
N MET A 225 12.78 12.28 -5.93
CA MET A 225 13.08 11.70 -7.24
C MET A 225 14.21 12.45 -7.97
N LEU A 226 14.26 13.77 -7.86
CA LEU A 226 15.36 14.55 -8.43
C LEU A 226 16.69 14.27 -7.71
N VAL A 227 16.70 14.18 -6.38
CA VAL A 227 17.88 13.74 -5.60
C VAL A 227 18.28 12.32 -5.98
N SER A 228 17.30 11.44 -6.17
CA SER A 228 17.50 10.07 -6.63
C SER A 228 18.25 10.00 -7.97
N SER A 229 17.92 10.86 -8.92
CA SER A 229 18.58 10.86 -10.24
C SER A 229 20.10 11.13 -10.16
N LEU A 230 20.55 11.82 -9.12
CA LEU A 230 21.97 12.08 -8.84
C LEU A 230 22.63 10.94 -8.06
N GLY A 231 21.84 9.99 -7.57
CA GLY A 231 22.27 8.90 -6.67
C GLY A 231 22.90 7.69 -7.36
N SER A 232 23.07 7.68 -8.69
CA SER A 232 23.57 6.52 -9.43
C SER A 232 24.93 5.99 -8.97
N HIS A 233 25.74 6.81 -8.29
CA HIS A 233 27.08 6.47 -7.77
C HIS A 233 27.25 6.76 -6.26
N SER A 234 26.17 7.14 -5.55
CA SER A 234 26.24 7.53 -4.16
C SER A 234 25.13 6.89 -3.33
N ILE A 235 25.51 5.93 -2.49
CA ILE A 235 24.56 5.27 -1.58
C ILE A 235 23.88 6.25 -0.63
N ILE A 236 24.58 7.33 -0.23
CA ILE A 236 24.04 8.36 0.66
C ILE A 236 22.85 9.05 -0.01
N LEU A 237 22.97 9.42 -1.29
CA LEU A 237 21.88 10.05 -2.03
C LEU A 237 20.72 9.08 -2.25
N VAL A 238 20.99 7.80 -2.52
CA VAL A 238 19.96 6.77 -2.65
C VAL A 238 19.19 6.59 -1.32
N VAL A 239 19.89 6.50 -0.20
CA VAL A 239 19.29 6.37 1.14
C VAL A 239 18.47 7.62 1.49
N LEU A 240 19.00 8.82 1.22
CA LEU A 240 18.29 10.08 1.41
C LEU A 240 17.01 10.14 0.56
N ALA A 241 17.10 9.77 -0.72
CA ALA A 241 15.96 9.72 -1.62
C ALA A 241 14.90 8.71 -1.12
N ALA A 242 15.33 7.53 -0.64
CA ALA A 242 14.43 6.51 -0.07
C ALA A 242 13.69 7.02 1.17
N LEU A 243 14.38 7.75 2.05
CA LEU A 243 13.79 8.37 3.24
C LEU A 243 12.74 9.42 2.85
N LEU A 244 13.12 10.37 1.98
CA LEU A 244 12.24 11.45 1.54
C LEU A 244 11.03 10.91 0.77
N MET A 245 11.22 9.89 -0.09
CA MET A 245 10.15 9.25 -0.84
C MET A 245 9.17 8.52 0.07
N SER A 246 9.67 7.81 1.08
CA SER A 246 8.83 7.12 2.07
C SER A 246 8.01 8.11 2.89
N LEU A 247 8.61 9.22 3.31
CA LEU A 247 7.93 10.30 4.02
C LEU A 247 6.85 10.96 3.16
N SER A 248 7.18 11.30 1.92
CA SER A 248 6.25 11.84 0.92
C SER A 248 5.03 10.94 0.75
N PHE A 249 5.27 9.65 0.48
CA PHE A 249 4.21 8.68 0.24
C PHE A 249 3.27 8.52 1.45
N GLN A 250 3.82 8.41 2.66
CA GLN A 250 3.01 8.31 3.87
C GLN A 250 2.16 9.57 4.10
N GLY A 251 2.74 10.75 3.87
CA GLY A 251 2.03 12.02 3.95
C GLY A 251 0.87 12.10 2.95
N ILE A 252 1.13 11.79 1.69
CA ILE A 252 0.10 11.76 0.63
C ILE A 252 -1.00 10.76 0.98
N GLY A 253 -0.63 9.53 1.37
CA GLY A 253 -1.57 8.44 1.66
C GLY A 253 -2.53 8.76 2.79
N ILE A 254 -2.01 9.23 3.93
CA ILE A 254 -2.81 9.56 5.12
C ILE A 254 -3.76 10.72 4.84
N LEU A 255 -3.26 11.80 4.22
CA LEU A 255 -4.07 12.97 3.92
C LEU A 255 -5.14 12.66 2.86
N ASN A 256 -4.84 11.85 1.85
CA ASN A 256 -5.82 11.36 0.89
C ASN A 256 -6.92 10.54 1.55
N GLN A 257 -6.55 9.55 2.37
CA GLN A 257 -7.51 8.68 3.03
C GLN A 257 -8.41 9.46 4.00
N THR A 258 -7.84 10.40 4.76
CA THR A 258 -8.61 11.27 5.66
C THR A 258 -9.54 12.17 4.88
N THR A 259 -9.09 12.76 3.76
CA THR A 259 -9.94 13.55 2.86
C THR A 259 -11.12 12.75 2.35
N LEU A 260 -10.91 11.52 1.87
CA LEU A 260 -12.00 10.62 1.43
C LEU A 260 -13.03 10.36 2.54
N PHE A 261 -12.57 10.16 3.78
CA PHE A 261 -13.47 9.89 4.90
C PHE A 261 -14.27 11.11 5.34
N LEU A 262 -13.76 12.33 5.09
CA LEU A 262 -14.48 13.57 5.31
C LEU A 262 -15.51 13.84 4.22
N LEU A 263 -15.15 13.61 2.95
CA LEU A 263 -16.03 13.85 1.79
C LEU A 263 -17.29 12.97 1.79
N ALA A 264 -17.23 11.75 2.34
CA ALA A 264 -18.38 10.85 2.36
C ALA A 264 -18.43 9.97 3.63
N PRO A 265 -18.89 10.52 4.75
CA PRO A 265 -18.96 9.78 6.02
C PRO A 265 -19.81 8.50 5.96
N LYS A 266 -20.87 8.50 5.14
CA LYS A 266 -21.80 7.36 4.97
C LYS A 266 -21.27 6.26 4.05
N SER A 267 -20.26 6.56 3.21
CA SER A 267 -19.73 5.65 2.17
C SER A 267 -18.25 5.30 2.36
N ARG A 268 -17.69 5.52 3.56
CA ARG A 268 -16.26 5.34 3.86
C ARG A 268 -15.68 4.01 3.39
N SER A 269 -16.37 2.89 3.67
CA SER A 269 -15.90 1.56 3.30
C SER A 269 -15.79 1.37 1.79
N ARG A 270 -16.79 1.85 1.03
CA ARG A 270 -16.80 1.76 -0.44
C ARG A 270 -15.71 2.63 -1.07
N LEU A 271 -15.56 3.88 -0.61
CA LEU A 271 -14.53 4.78 -1.10
C LEU A 271 -13.13 4.34 -0.71
N ASN A 272 -12.95 3.77 0.48
CA ASN A 272 -11.68 3.16 0.85
C ASN A 272 -11.33 1.98 -0.07
N THR A 273 -12.31 1.15 -0.43
CA THR A 273 -12.10 0.06 -1.39
C THR A 273 -11.70 0.62 -2.76
N ALA A 274 -12.39 1.67 -3.26
CA ALA A 274 -12.03 2.33 -4.51
C ALA A 274 -10.61 2.89 -4.47
N PHE A 275 -10.22 3.53 -3.38
CA PHE A 275 -8.89 4.08 -3.17
C PHE A 275 -7.80 3.01 -3.18
N VAL A 276 -8.00 1.91 -2.45
CA VAL A 276 -7.06 0.79 -2.41
C VAL A 276 -6.91 0.15 -3.79
N VAL A 277 -8.02 -0.16 -4.47
CA VAL A 277 -8.00 -0.74 -5.83
C VAL A 277 -7.28 0.18 -6.81
N ASN A 278 -7.63 1.47 -6.81
CA ASN A 278 -6.96 2.47 -7.64
C ASN A 278 -5.45 2.50 -7.40
N ASN A 279 -5.03 2.56 -6.13
CA ASN A 279 -3.61 2.59 -5.77
C ASN A 279 -2.86 1.34 -6.25
N PHE A 280 -3.44 0.15 -6.12
CA PHE A 280 -2.81 -1.08 -6.61
C PHE A 280 -2.74 -1.16 -8.15
N ILE A 281 -3.71 -0.61 -8.87
CA ILE A 281 -3.65 -0.50 -10.34
C ILE A 281 -2.46 0.40 -10.74
N PHE A 282 -2.34 1.57 -10.12
CA PHE A 282 -1.23 2.48 -10.37
C PHE A 282 0.13 1.91 -9.89
N ALA A 283 0.12 1.11 -8.81
CA ALA A 283 1.31 0.38 -8.35
C ALA A 283 1.80 -0.63 -9.40
N ALA A 284 0.89 -1.43 -9.94
CA ALA A 284 1.22 -2.39 -11.00
C ALA A 284 1.77 -1.68 -12.25
N PHE A 285 1.12 -0.58 -12.66
CA PHE A 285 1.62 0.26 -13.75
C PHE A 285 3.01 0.82 -13.45
N GLY A 286 3.24 1.36 -12.24
CA GLY A 286 4.54 1.89 -11.82
C GLY A 286 5.64 0.83 -11.80
N SER A 287 5.34 -0.37 -11.32
CA SER A 287 6.31 -1.48 -11.32
C SER A 287 6.67 -1.95 -12.73
N THR A 288 5.68 -2.05 -13.64
CA THR A 288 5.93 -2.38 -15.05
C THR A 288 6.73 -1.28 -15.74
N LEU A 289 6.35 -0.02 -15.51
CA LEU A 289 7.04 1.14 -16.08
C LEU A 289 8.49 1.24 -15.58
N ALA A 290 8.77 0.81 -14.34
CA ALA A 290 10.13 0.77 -13.79
C ALA A 290 11.07 -0.11 -14.62
N ALA A 291 10.62 -1.31 -15.02
CA ALA A 291 11.41 -2.20 -15.86
C ALA A 291 11.68 -1.59 -17.25
N VAL A 292 10.62 -1.04 -17.87
CA VAL A 292 10.74 -0.40 -19.19
C VAL A 292 11.70 0.79 -19.15
N LEU A 293 11.56 1.69 -18.19
CA LEU A 293 12.41 2.87 -18.07
C LEU A 293 13.85 2.51 -17.70
N TRP A 294 14.03 1.42 -16.95
CA TRP A 294 15.37 0.90 -16.65
C TRP A 294 16.11 0.47 -17.90
N ASP A 295 15.43 -0.25 -18.79
CA ASP A 295 16.03 -0.71 -20.05
C ASP A 295 16.37 0.44 -21.01
N TYR A 296 15.58 1.54 -21.00
CA TYR A 296 15.82 2.69 -21.86
C TYR A 296 16.93 3.64 -21.39
N GLY A 297 17.09 3.82 -20.09
CA GLY A 297 18.02 4.83 -19.57
C GLY A 297 18.41 4.66 -18.10
N GLY A 298 18.29 3.44 -17.58
CA GLY A 298 18.73 3.08 -16.25
C GLY A 298 18.04 3.89 -15.14
N TRP A 299 18.76 4.07 -14.07
CA TRP A 299 18.27 4.74 -12.85
C TRP A 299 17.76 6.17 -13.07
N VAL A 300 18.46 6.94 -13.92
CA VAL A 300 18.10 8.34 -14.21
C VAL A 300 16.72 8.40 -14.85
N MET A 301 16.45 7.56 -15.86
CA MET A 301 15.16 7.55 -16.55
C MET A 301 14.02 7.12 -15.61
N VAL A 302 14.25 6.15 -14.73
CA VAL A 302 13.29 5.75 -13.70
C VAL A 302 12.99 6.90 -12.73
N SER A 303 14.03 7.60 -12.28
CA SER A 303 13.89 8.76 -11.37
C SER A 303 13.09 9.89 -12.04
N LEU A 304 13.36 10.19 -13.30
CA LEU A 304 12.60 11.19 -14.08
C LEU A 304 11.14 10.74 -14.29
N GLY A 305 10.89 9.46 -14.57
CA GLY A 305 9.54 8.91 -14.68
C GLY A 305 8.76 9.01 -13.37
N GLY A 306 9.41 8.76 -12.23
CA GLY A 306 8.82 8.94 -10.91
C GLY A 306 8.54 10.42 -10.59
N ALA A 307 9.46 11.32 -10.94
CA ALA A 307 9.26 12.77 -10.82
C ALA A 307 8.08 13.24 -11.69
N ALA A 308 7.99 12.79 -12.94
CA ALA A 308 6.89 13.10 -13.84
C ALA A 308 5.53 12.62 -13.26
N SER A 309 5.47 11.40 -12.70
CA SER A 309 4.27 10.89 -12.04
C SER A 309 3.83 11.78 -10.88
N LEU A 310 4.77 12.23 -10.04
CA LEU A 310 4.48 13.13 -8.93
C LEU A 310 4.14 14.55 -9.38
N LEU A 311 4.71 15.05 -10.48
CA LEU A 311 4.34 16.32 -11.08
C LEU A 311 2.91 16.30 -11.61
N ILE A 312 2.45 15.17 -12.18
CA ILE A 312 1.04 14.99 -12.54
C ILE A 312 0.17 15.03 -11.28
N ALA A 313 0.55 14.33 -10.21
CA ALA A 313 -0.16 14.39 -8.93
C ALA A 313 -0.22 15.82 -8.36
N LEU A 314 0.88 16.58 -8.45
CA LEU A 314 0.98 17.98 -8.00
C LEU A 314 0.07 18.89 -8.82
N SER A 315 0.02 18.70 -10.15
CA SER A 315 -0.87 19.43 -11.04
C SER A 315 -2.34 19.18 -10.73
N VAL A 316 -2.72 17.91 -10.53
CA VAL A 316 -4.09 17.53 -10.10
C VAL A 316 -4.42 18.19 -8.76
N TRP A 317 -3.49 18.14 -7.79
CA TRP A 317 -3.67 18.81 -6.50
C TRP A 317 -3.82 20.32 -6.67
N ALA A 318 -3.00 20.98 -7.47
CA ALA A 318 -3.04 22.42 -7.67
C ALA A 318 -4.38 22.87 -8.26
N CYS A 319 -4.94 22.11 -9.22
CA CYS A 319 -6.25 22.37 -9.80
C CYS A 319 -7.40 22.13 -8.80
N ALA A 320 -7.28 21.10 -7.96
CA ALA A 320 -8.36 20.68 -7.07
C ALA A 320 -8.30 21.30 -5.66
N LYS A 321 -7.16 21.87 -5.23
CA LYS A 321 -6.90 22.30 -3.84
C LYS A 321 -7.97 23.22 -3.25
N LYS A 322 -8.51 24.16 -4.02
CA LYS A 322 -9.56 25.10 -3.56
C LYS A 322 -10.86 24.35 -3.24
N ASN A 323 -11.29 23.47 -4.15
CA ASN A 323 -12.51 22.68 -3.99
C ASN A 323 -12.38 21.66 -2.87
N LEU A 324 -11.22 21.00 -2.76
CA LEU A 324 -10.93 20.04 -1.69
C LEU A 324 -10.92 20.73 -0.33
N LYS A 325 -10.28 21.90 -0.21
CA LYS A 325 -10.25 22.67 1.03
C LYS A 325 -11.66 23.08 1.44
N ALA A 326 -12.43 23.71 0.56
CA ALA A 326 -13.80 24.11 0.85
C ALA A 326 -14.68 22.93 1.28
N ALA A 327 -14.58 21.78 0.60
CA ALA A 327 -15.35 20.59 0.94
C ALA A 327 -14.95 19.97 2.29
N THR A 328 -13.65 19.99 2.63
CA THR A 328 -13.18 19.47 3.93
C THR A 328 -13.51 20.41 5.08
N ASP A 329 -13.51 21.72 4.87
CA ASP A 329 -13.86 22.71 5.89
C ASP A 329 -15.37 22.67 6.18
N ALA A 330 -16.23 22.55 5.15
CA ALA A 330 -17.66 22.34 5.30
C ALA A 330 -18.00 21.08 6.11
N ALA A 331 -17.37 19.94 5.76
CA ALA A 331 -17.57 18.68 6.45
C ALA A 331 -17.08 18.67 7.93
N ARG A 332 -16.28 19.66 8.32
CA ARG A 332 -15.86 19.86 9.72
C ARG A 332 -16.83 20.75 10.48
N GLY A 333 -17.35 21.82 9.85
CA GLY A 333 -18.36 22.68 10.44
C GLY A 333 -19.60 21.90 10.86
N GLU A 334 -20.11 21.00 9.98
CA GLU A 334 -21.23 20.10 10.29
C GLU A 334 -20.98 19.12 11.46
N LYS A 335 -19.74 18.93 11.92
CA LYS A 335 -19.43 18.09 13.10
C LYS A 335 -19.27 18.86 14.38
N ALA A 336 -19.19 20.19 14.29
CA ALA A 336 -19.01 21.05 15.45
C ALA A 336 -20.37 21.60 15.97
N GLU A 337 -21.42 21.49 15.17
CA GLU A 337 -22.83 21.68 15.54
C GLU A 337 -23.48 20.33 15.93
#